data_2e61b6af8a36561174e08035d9112821
#
_entry.id   2e61b6af8a36561174e08035d9112821
#
_cell.length_a   1.000
_cell.length_b   1.000
_cell.length_c   1.000
_cell.angle_alpha   90.00
_cell.angle_beta   90.00
_cell.angle_gamma   90.00
#
_symmetry.space_group_name_H-M   'P 1'
#
loop_
_entity.id
_entity.type
_entity.pdbx_description
1 polymer ?
#
loop_
_entity_poly.entity_id
_entity_poly.type
_entity_poly.pdbx_seq_one_letter_code
_entity_poly.pdbx_strand_id
1 'polypeptide(L)'
;MRTSSALALLFAASLALLGATPSFAQAALAAAEGPPTDLGTVPAIDAAQALASALDGAGGGVTAMDQITALQDAATAGDPMAQFQLGLMYESGEGVSKDRAKAFGYFAEIANQHADAAPKGTEADIVAHSFVKMGEYYQDGVPEAGIPKDEGYSIKLLLHAATYFGDAEAQYRVGMLYLDKDGLGDNPVQSARWLYSAATKGNVAAQAHLGDLLFNGDGQVKANPVEGLTWLTVASRNSLQTTDAGWIADLLNAAMSVASPDARKQATDQADSLQSSLPTP
;
A
#
# COMPACT_ATOMS: atom_id res chain seq x y z
N MET A 1 5.39 43.63 2.68
CA MET A 1 4.44 43.38 3.78
C MET A 1 3.19 42.74 3.19
N ARG A 2 3.09 41.45 3.20
CA ARG A 2 1.83 40.67 3.15
C ARG A 2 2.19 39.27 3.57
N THR A 3 1.73 38.92 4.74
CA THR A 3 1.84 37.66 5.41
C THR A 3 0.83 36.69 4.80
N SER A 4 1.30 35.56 4.28
CA SER A 4 0.43 34.46 3.90
C SER A 4 0.31 33.49 5.06
N SER A 5 -0.86 33.45 5.64
CA SER A 5 -1.24 32.51 6.68
C SER A 5 -1.60 31.17 6.08
N ALA A 6 -0.94 30.16 6.59
CA ALA A 6 -1.14 28.75 6.23
C ALA A 6 -2.46 28.22 6.76
N LEU A 7 -3.02 27.36 5.97
CA LEU A 7 -4.25 26.63 6.09
C LEU A 7 -4.21 25.64 7.27
N ALA A 8 -4.99 25.93 8.30
CA ALA A 8 -5.40 24.93 9.28
C ALA A 8 -6.87 24.57 8.99
N LEU A 9 -7.11 23.41 8.40
CA LEU A 9 -8.46 22.88 8.21
C LEU A 9 -8.79 21.91 9.33
N LEU A 10 -9.64 22.40 10.23
CA LEU A 10 -10.34 21.71 11.30
C LEU A 10 -11.33 20.70 10.72
N PHE A 11 -11.18 19.44 11.10
CA PHE A 11 -12.26 18.46 11.02
C PHE A 11 -13.08 18.53 12.30
N ALA A 12 -14.23 19.20 12.24
CA ALA A 12 -15.28 19.08 13.24
C ALA A 12 -16.37 18.15 12.68
N ALA A 13 -16.47 16.94 13.22
CA ALA A 13 -17.56 16.04 12.95
C ALA A 13 -18.58 16.14 14.07
N SER A 14 -19.79 16.64 13.77
CA SER A 14 -20.94 16.63 14.65
C SER A 14 -21.58 15.25 14.67
N LEU A 15 -21.68 14.67 15.86
CA LEU A 15 -22.37 13.41 16.15
C LEU A 15 -23.80 13.71 16.58
N ALA A 16 -24.80 13.17 15.90
CA ALA A 16 -26.17 13.12 16.42
C ALA A 16 -26.95 11.88 15.91
N LEU A 17 -27.16 10.99 16.82
CA LEU A 17 -28.35 10.22 17.25
C LEU A 17 -29.05 9.18 16.35
N LEU A 18 -29.04 7.96 16.93
CA LEU A 18 -30.10 6.94 17.06
C LEU A 18 -30.30 5.90 15.95
N GLY A 19 -29.99 4.63 16.33
CA GLY A 19 -30.73 3.45 15.91
C GLY A 19 -30.13 2.62 14.80
N ALA A 20 -29.44 1.60 15.18
CA ALA A 20 -28.68 0.60 14.46
C ALA A 20 -27.20 1.01 14.36
N THR A 21 -26.34 0.36 15.15
CA THR A 21 -24.90 0.54 15.03
C THR A 21 -24.47 -0.03 13.68
N PRO A 22 -24.04 0.80 12.73
CA PRO A 22 -23.40 0.28 11.53
C PRO A 22 -22.15 -0.48 11.95
N SER A 23 -21.80 -1.56 11.24
CA SER A 23 -20.53 -2.24 11.45
C SER A 23 -19.42 -1.20 11.37
N PHE A 24 -18.33 -1.43 12.09
CA PHE A 24 -17.20 -0.48 12.13
C PHE A 24 -16.68 -0.15 10.72
N ALA A 25 -16.76 -1.10 9.79
CA ALA A 25 -16.50 -0.93 8.37
C ALA A 25 -17.44 0.10 7.71
N GLN A 26 -18.74 0.08 8.02
CA GLN A 26 -19.68 1.08 7.50
C GLN A 26 -19.47 2.47 8.12
N ALA A 27 -19.04 2.55 9.38
CA ALA A 27 -18.69 3.83 10.01
C ALA A 27 -17.38 4.41 9.47
N ALA A 28 -16.41 3.57 9.09
CA ALA A 28 -15.19 3.99 8.42
C ALA A 28 -15.48 4.44 6.97
N LEU A 29 -16.42 3.78 6.30
CA LEU A 29 -16.83 4.15 4.94
C LEU A 29 -17.51 5.52 4.89
N ALA A 30 -18.35 5.86 5.89
CA ALA A 30 -19.03 7.16 5.97
C ALA A 30 -18.06 8.34 6.18
N ALA A 31 -16.83 8.09 6.61
CA ALA A 31 -15.79 9.11 6.76
C ALA A 31 -14.88 9.26 5.54
N ALA A 32 -15.03 8.40 4.54
CA ALA A 32 -14.21 8.33 3.32
C ALA A 32 -15.04 8.59 2.05
N GLU A 33 -16.05 9.47 2.11
CA GLU A 33 -16.81 9.85 0.91
C GLU A 33 -15.94 10.66 -0.08
N GLY A 34 -15.09 9.91 -0.80
CA GLY A 34 -14.69 10.21 -2.15
C GLY A 34 -15.29 9.14 -3.07
N PRO A 35 -15.58 9.43 -4.35
CA PRO A 35 -16.23 8.46 -5.24
C PRO A 35 -15.37 7.20 -5.38
N PRO A 36 -16.00 6.01 -5.47
CA PRO A 36 -15.27 4.78 -5.72
C PRO A 36 -14.59 4.89 -7.08
N THR A 37 -13.30 4.92 -7.10
CA THR A 37 -12.51 4.83 -8.31
C THR A 37 -12.00 3.40 -8.41
N ASP A 38 -12.52 2.73 -9.40
CA ASP A 38 -11.99 1.50 -9.98
C ASP A 38 -10.54 1.78 -10.41
N LEU A 39 -9.60 1.47 -9.57
CA LEU A 39 -8.19 1.45 -9.88
C LEU A 39 -7.82 -0.01 -10.03
N GLY A 40 -7.94 -0.49 -11.28
CA GLY A 40 -7.34 -1.74 -11.66
C GLY A 40 -5.89 -1.77 -11.17
N THR A 41 -5.57 -2.79 -10.39
CA THR A 41 -4.21 -3.13 -10.01
C THR A 41 -3.41 -3.26 -11.29
N VAL A 42 -2.50 -2.34 -11.57
CA VAL A 42 -1.44 -2.55 -12.54
C VAL A 42 -0.29 -3.15 -11.74
N PRO A 43 -0.03 -4.46 -11.81
CA PRO A 43 1.15 -5.02 -11.23
C PRO A 43 2.36 -4.37 -11.90
N ALA A 44 3.27 -3.78 -11.15
CA ALA A 44 4.54 -3.27 -11.68
C ALA A 44 5.32 -4.37 -12.44
N ILE A 45 5.02 -5.62 -12.14
CA ILE A 45 5.54 -6.81 -12.82
C ILE A 45 5.00 -6.93 -14.26
N ASP A 46 3.74 -6.56 -14.54
CA ASP A 46 3.16 -6.70 -15.86
C ASP A 46 3.69 -5.69 -16.88
N ALA A 47 4.05 -4.50 -16.47
CA ALA A 47 4.65 -3.50 -17.35
C ALA A 47 6.06 -3.92 -17.79
N ALA A 48 6.85 -4.49 -16.88
CA ALA A 48 8.16 -5.04 -17.19
C ALA A 48 8.05 -6.28 -18.10
N GLN A 49 7.07 -7.16 -17.83
CA GLN A 49 6.76 -8.30 -18.68
C GLN A 49 6.15 -7.89 -20.01
N ALA A 50 5.30 -6.85 -20.05
CA ALA A 50 4.74 -6.31 -21.29
C ALA A 50 5.83 -5.68 -22.17
N LEU A 51 6.78 -4.96 -21.60
CA LEU A 51 7.93 -4.43 -22.33
C LEU A 51 8.87 -5.55 -22.79
N ALA A 52 9.16 -6.53 -21.95
CA ALA A 52 9.93 -7.72 -22.31
C ALA A 52 9.23 -8.52 -23.42
N SER A 53 7.90 -8.70 -23.34
CA SER A 53 7.11 -9.40 -24.35
C SER A 53 7.01 -8.62 -25.68
N ALA A 54 6.95 -7.28 -25.62
CA ALA A 54 6.94 -6.44 -26.81
C ALA A 54 8.29 -6.47 -27.53
N LEU A 55 9.40 -6.61 -26.80
CA LEU A 55 10.75 -6.75 -27.34
C LEU A 55 11.01 -8.17 -27.86
N ASP A 56 10.45 -9.19 -27.23
CA ASP A 56 10.56 -10.60 -27.67
C ASP A 56 9.77 -10.87 -28.97
N GLY A 57 8.66 -10.14 -29.18
CA GLY A 57 7.85 -10.20 -30.42
C GLY A 57 8.51 -9.54 -31.64
N ALA A 58 9.58 -8.79 -31.49
CA ALA A 58 10.23 -8.05 -32.57
C ALA A 58 11.25 -8.87 -33.42
N GLY A 59 11.36 -10.20 -33.23
CA GLY A 59 11.99 -11.14 -34.19
C GLY A 59 13.48 -10.91 -34.51
N GLY A 60 14.22 -10.18 -33.73
CA GLY A 60 15.66 -10.04 -33.88
C GLY A 60 16.28 -10.14 -32.49
N GLY A 61 17.23 -11.03 -32.29
CA GLY A 61 17.82 -11.42 -31.00
C GLY A 61 18.28 -10.25 -30.12
N VAL A 62 17.33 -9.55 -29.52
CA VAL A 62 17.57 -8.48 -28.54
C VAL A 62 18.12 -9.13 -27.29
N THR A 63 19.34 -8.77 -26.93
CA THR A 63 19.99 -9.29 -25.73
C THR A 63 19.46 -8.58 -24.48
N ALA A 64 19.58 -9.24 -23.30
CA ALA A 64 19.26 -8.59 -22.03
C ALA A 64 20.00 -7.25 -21.85
N MET A 65 21.21 -7.12 -22.41
CA MET A 65 21.98 -5.88 -22.39
C MET A 65 21.31 -4.78 -23.26
N ASP A 66 20.78 -5.13 -24.42
CA ASP A 66 20.08 -4.17 -25.28
C ASP A 66 18.81 -3.67 -24.61
N GLN A 67 18.10 -4.53 -23.86
CA GLN A 67 16.91 -4.17 -23.08
C GLN A 67 17.27 -3.18 -21.96
N ILE A 68 18.32 -3.43 -21.21
CA ILE A 68 18.82 -2.52 -20.15
C ILE A 68 19.23 -1.19 -20.76
N THR A 69 19.90 -1.19 -21.91
CA THR A 69 20.32 0.05 -22.59
C THR A 69 19.10 0.86 -23.02
N ALA A 70 18.12 0.23 -23.65
CA ALA A 70 16.86 0.90 -24.02
C ALA A 70 16.12 1.49 -22.82
N LEU A 71 16.11 0.77 -21.69
CA LEU A 71 15.52 1.24 -20.44
C LEU A 71 16.29 2.45 -19.87
N GLN A 72 17.64 2.44 -19.96
CA GLN A 72 18.48 3.56 -19.54
C GLN A 72 18.28 4.80 -20.42
N ASP A 73 18.11 4.60 -21.73
CA ASP A 73 17.83 5.69 -22.66
C ASP A 73 16.46 6.33 -22.38
N ALA A 74 15.42 5.52 -22.16
CA ALA A 74 14.11 6.00 -21.77
C ALA A 74 14.12 6.73 -20.43
N ALA A 75 14.80 6.20 -19.43
CA ALA A 75 14.95 6.85 -18.12
C ALA A 75 15.68 8.18 -18.21
N THR A 76 16.71 8.26 -19.07
CA THR A 76 17.44 9.49 -19.34
C THR A 76 16.58 10.53 -20.06
N ALA A 77 15.63 10.08 -20.87
CA ALA A 77 14.62 10.91 -21.50
C ALA A 77 13.52 11.39 -20.52
N GLY A 78 13.54 10.94 -19.28
CA GLY A 78 12.60 11.34 -18.23
C GLY A 78 11.35 10.47 -18.14
N ASP A 79 11.35 9.27 -18.72
CA ASP A 79 10.22 8.34 -18.60
C ASP A 79 10.15 7.78 -17.15
N PRO A 80 9.09 8.09 -16.38
CA PRO A 80 9.01 7.70 -14.98
C PRO A 80 8.89 6.19 -14.78
N MET A 81 8.29 5.46 -15.73
CA MET A 81 8.20 4.00 -15.68
C MET A 81 9.60 3.38 -15.82
N ALA A 82 10.38 3.84 -16.80
CA ALA A 82 11.74 3.36 -17.02
C ALA A 82 12.65 3.69 -15.82
N GLN A 83 12.53 4.89 -15.25
CA GLN A 83 13.24 5.29 -14.04
C GLN A 83 12.87 4.39 -12.86
N PHE A 84 11.59 4.13 -12.64
CA PHE A 84 11.13 3.27 -11.55
C PHE A 84 11.63 1.83 -11.69
N GLN A 85 11.57 1.29 -12.89
CA GLN A 85 12.04 -0.07 -13.18
C GLN A 85 13.56 -0.19 -12.95
N LEU A 86 14.36 0.78 -13.40
CA LEU A 86 15.79 0.82 -13.10
C LEU A 86 16.05 0.95 -11.59
N GLY A 87 15.25 1.74 -10.89
CA GLY A 87 15.30 1.85 -9.43
C GLY A 87 15.16 0.48 -8.78
N LEU A 88 14.14 -0.31 -9.16
CA LEU A 88 13.92 -1.66 -8.64
C LEU A 88 15.06 -2.62 -9.03
N MET A 89 15.55 -2.55 -10.26
CA MET A 89 16.68 -3.37 -10.72
C MET A 89 17.96 -3.09 -9.92
N TYR A 90 18.29 -1.82 -9.66
CA TYR A 90 19.44 -1.47 -8.82
C TYR A 90 19.21 -1.80 -7.34
N GLU A 91 17.98 -1.78 -6.86
CA GLU A 91 17.64 -2.17 -5.50
C GLU A 91 17.79 -3.67 -5.27
N SER A 92 17.31 -4.49 -6.19
CA SER A 92 17.37 -5.97 -6.12
C SER A 92 18.71 -6.52 -6.56
N GLY A 93 19.33 -5.90 -7.56
CA GLY A 93 20.50 -6.42 -8.28
C GLY A 93 20.11 -7.34 -9.44
N GLU A 94 18.85 -7.31 -9.88
CA GLU A 94 18.36 -8.12 -10.99
C GLU A 94 18.73 -7.47 -12.33
N GLY A 95 19.50 -8.18 -13.14
CA GLY A 95 19.98 -7.70 -14.44
C GLY A 95 21.09 -6.66 -14.38
N VAL A 96 21.31 -6.02 -13.24
CA VAL A 96 22.38 -5.04 -12.97
C VAL A 96 23.06 -5.32 -11.63
N SER A 97 24.25 -4.79 -11.41
CA SER A 97 24.86 -4.87 -10.07
C SER A 97 24.06 -4.05 -9.07
N LYS A 98 23.73 -4.65 -7.92
CA LYS A 98 23.00 -3.99 -6.84
C LYS A 98 23.68 -2.68 -6.43
N ASP A 99 22.93 -1.58 -6.41
CA ASP A 99 23.40 -0.25 -6.06
C ASP A 99 22.23 0.56 -5.44
N ARG A 100 22.15 0.56 -4.12
CA ARG A 100 21.07 1.25 -3.39
C ARG A 100 21.13 2.77 -3.57
N ALA A 101 22.31 3.34 -3.80
CA ALA A 101 22.43 4.77 -4.05
C ALA A 101 21.81 5.17 -5.39
N LYS A 102 22.07 4.39 -6.45
CA LYS A 102 21.40 4.61 -7.74
C LYS A 102 19.91 4.38 -7.67
N ALA A 103 19.47 3.31 -7.00
CA ALA A 103 18.06 3.03 -6.81
C ALA A 103 17.33 4.22 -6.18
N PHE A 104 17.86 4.73 -5.07
CA PHE A 104 17.32 5.94 -4.43
C PHE A 104 17.32 7.14 -5.37
N GLY A 105 18.38 7.34 -6.16
CA GLY A 105 18.46 8.43 -7.13
C GLY A 105 17.30 8.43 -8.11
N TYR A 106 16.95 7.28 -8.67
CA TYR A 106 15.81 7.14 -9.57
C TYR A 106 14.47 7.43 -8.87
N PHE A 107 14.23 6.86 -7.68
CA PHE A 107 12.98 7.13 -6.95
C PHE A 107 12.86 8.60 -6.56
N ALA A 108 13.95 9.23 -6.13
CA ALA A 108 13.98 10.64 -5.77
C ALA A 108 13.76 11.54 -6.99
N GLU A 109 14.29 11.18 -8.16
CA GLU A 109 14.08 11.91 -9.40
C GLU A 109 12.62 11.90 -9.81
N ILE A 110 11.94 10.75 -9.80
CA ILE A 110 10.51 10.62 -10.08
C ILE A 110 9.71 11.47 -9.10
N ALA A 111 9.94 11.32 -7.80
CA ALA A 111 9.20 12.06 -6.77
C ALA A 111 9.37 13.58 -6.90
N ASN A 112 10.57 14.05 -7.27
CA ASN A 112 10.84 15.48 -7.43
C ASN A 112 10.26 16.07 -8.73
N GLN A 113 10.32 15.33 -9.85
CA GLN A 113 9.86 15.80 -11.14
C GLN A 113 8.35 15.74 -11.31
N HIS A 114 7.70 14.77 -10.64
CA HIS A 114 6.28 14.46 -10.80
C HIS A 114 5.47 14.61 -9.51
N ALA A 115 5.98 15.36 -8.52
CA ALA A 115 5.28 15.57 -7.24
C ALA A 115 3.86 16.14 -7.41
N ASP A 116 3.65 16.94 -8.47
CA ASP A 116 2.37 17.57 -8.82
C ASP A 116 1.54 16.74 -9.82
N ALA A 117 1.92 15.50 -10.11
CA ALA A 117 1.15 14.62 -10.97
C ALA A 117 -0.30 14.50 -10.48
N ALA A 118 -1.24 14.36 -11.42
CA ALA A 118 -2.63 14.14 -11.06
C ALA A 118 -2.74 12.88 -10.18
N PRO A 119 -3.56 12.90 -9.11
CA PRO A 119 -3.57 11.80 -8.12
C PRO A 119 -4.23 10.50 -8.61
N LYS A 120 -4.33 10.32 -9.93
CA LYS A 120 -4.94 9.14 -10.56
C LYS A 120 -4.31 8.88 -11.92
N GLY A 121 -4.15 7.59 -12.22
CA GLY A 121 -3.59 7.10 -13.47
C GLY A 121 -2.23 6.43 -13.27
N THR A 122 -1.74 5.77 -14.29
CA THR A 122 -0.50 4.96 -14.23
C THR A 122 0.72 5.78 -13.76
N GLU A 123 0.82 7.04 -14.15
CA GLU A 123 1.89 7.93 -13.68
C GLU A 123 1.76 8.20 -12.18
N ALA A 124 0.53 8.44 -11.69
CA ALA A 124 0.28 8.65 -10.28
C ALA A 124 0.71 7.45 -9.41
N ASP A 125 0.46 6.23 -9.87
CA ASP A 125 0.85 5.01 -9.17
C ASP A 125 2.37 4.90 -9.06
N ILE A 126 3.10 5.18 -10.16
CA ILE A 126 4.57 5.17 -10.17
C ILE A 126 5.13 6.22 -9.20
N VAL A 127 4.58 7.43 -9.23
CA VAL A 127 5.00 8.53 -8.34
C VAL A 127 4.72 8.16 -6.89
N ALA A 128 3.53 7.63 -6.59
CA ALA A 128 3.16 7.19 -5.25
C ALA A 128 4.10 6.10 -4.71
N HIS A 129 4.37 5.07 -5.52
CA HIS A 129 5.33 4.02 -5.16
C HIS A 129 6.75 4.57 -4.96
N SER A 130 7.15 5.59 -5.72
CA SER A 130 8.45 6.24 -5.53
C SER A 130 8.52 6.96 -4.19
N PHE A 131 7.45 7.62 -3.74
CA PHE A 131 7.36 8.18 -2.38
C PHE A 131 7.43 7.10 -1.31
N VAL A 132 6.77 5.94 -1.51
CA VAL A 132 6.87 4.79 -0.60
C VAL A 132 8.32 4.30 -0.51
N LYS A 133 8.97 4.09 -1.67
CA LYS A 133 10.38 3.68 -1.72
C LYS A 133 11.30 4.67 -1.00
N MET A 134 11.16 5.95 -1.27
CA MET A 134 11.93 6.97 -0.54
C MET A 134 11.66 6.91 0.97
N GLY A 135 10.41 6.68 1.38
CA GLY A 135 10.04 6.48 2.78
C GLY A 135 10.81 5.32 3.42
N GLU A 136 10.91 4.17 2.72
CA GLU A 136 11.71 3.02 3.16
C GLU A 136 13.20 3.37 3.32
N TYR A 137 13.77 4.07 2.35
CA TYR A 137 15.16 4.48 2.40
C TYR A 137 15.46 5.43 3.56
N TYR A 138 14.56 6.36 3.90
CA TYR A 138 14.73 7.23 5.07
C TYR A 138 14.44 6.51 6.39
N GLN A 139 13.58 5.49 6.39
CA GLN A 139 13.33 4.67 7.58
C GLN A 139 14.58 3.88 7.98
N ASP A 140 15.28 3.30 7.02
CA ASP A 140 16.47 2.48 7.25
C ASP A 140 17.76 3.29 7.30
N GLY A 141 17.82 4.36 6.52
CA GLY A 141 19.03 5.04 6.13
C GLY A 141 19.84 4.26 5.08
N VAL A 142 20.61 4.97 4.27
CA VAL A 142 21.54 4.38 3.28
C VAL A 142 22.87 5.13 3.36
N PRO A 143 23.75 4.77 4.31
CA PRO A 143 25.00 5.49 4.56
C PRO A 143 25.89 5.60 3.33
N GLU A 144 25.93 4.55 2.49
CA GLU A 144 26.70 4.52 1.25
C GLU A 144 26.22 5.53 0.20
N ALA A 145 24.95 5.95 0.29
CA ALA A 145 24.37 7.01 -0.54
C ALA A 145 24.34 8.37 0.17
N GLY A 146 24.88 8.46 1.38
CA GLY A 146 24.83 9.67 2.20
C GLY A 146 23.42 10.00 2.72
N ILE A 147 22.52 9.03 2.76
CA ILE A 147 21.13 9.20 3.21
C ILE A 147 21.07 8.79 4.69
N PRO A 148 20.88 9.77 5.60
CA PRO A 148 20.72 9.45 7.02
C PRO A 148 19.36 8.81 7.27
N LYS A 149 19.26 8.02 8.34
CA LYS A 149 17.98 7.60 8.88
C LYS A 149 17.22 8.82 9.36
N ASP A 150 15.97 9.00 8.86
CA ASP A 150 15.05 10.07 9.25
C ASP A 150 13.60 9.55 9.24
N GLU A 151 13.17 9.00 10.36
CA GLU A 151 11.84 8.45 10.52
C GLU A 151 10.75 9.51 10.35
N GLY A 152 10.99 10.73 10.82
CA GLY A 152 10.03 11.82 10.66
C GLY A 152 9.81 12.22 9.21
N TYR A 153 10.86 12.18 8.39
CA TYR A 153 10.74 12.45 6.95
C TYR A 153 10.12 11.26 6.23
N SER A 154 10.49 10.01 6.58
CA SER A 154 9.85 8.79 6.08
C SER A 154 8.32 8.85 6.27
N ILE A 155 7.86 9.16 7.48
CA ILE A 155 6.42 9.28 7.78
C ILE A 155 5.74 10.33 6.88
N LYS A 156 6.38 11.47 6.62
CA LYS A 156 5.81 12.51 5.75
C LYS A 156 5.64 12.02 4.31
N LEU A 157 6.62 11.29 3.77
CA LEU A 157 6.57 10.71 2.43
C LEU A 157 5.44 9.66 2.33
N LEU A 158 5.35 8.77 3.31
CA LEU A 158 4.28 7.76 3.39
C LEU A 158 2.90 8.41 3.51
N LEU A 159 2.74 9.43 4.36
CA LEU A 159 1.49 10.16 4.49
C LEU A 159 1.11 10.87 3.19
N HIS A 160 2.08 11.42 2.44
CA HIS A 160 1.80 12.05 1.15
C HIS A 160 1.29 11.01 0.13
N ALA A 161 1.99 9.86 -0.02
CA ALA A 161 1.55 8.78 -0.89
C ALA A 161 0.16 8.23 -0.50
N ALA A 162 -0.08 8.05 0.80
CA ALA A 162 -1.34 7.52 1.32
C ALA A 162 -2.53 8.46 1.15
N THR A 163 -2.32 9.78 1.33
CA THR A 163 -3.42 10.77 1.35
C THR A 163 -3.67 11.39 0.00
N TYR A 164 -2.63 11.80 -0.71
CA TYR A 164 -2.77 12.50 -1.99
C TYR A 164 -3.01 11.52 -3.14
N PHE A 165 -2.17 10.49 -3.24
CA PHE A 165 -2.32 9.49 -4.29
C PHE A 165 -3.26 8.35 -3.90
N GLY A 166 -3.46 8.13 -2.61
CA GLY A 166 -4.28 7.03 -2.12
C GLY A 166 -3.61 5.65 -2.31
N ASP A 167 -2.29 5.61 -2.34
CA ASP A 167 -1.53 4.39 -2.54
C ASP A 167 -1.84 3.35 -1.44
N ALA A 168 -2.12 2.10 -1.85
CA ALA A 168 -2.55 1.05 -0.93
C ALA A 168 -1.43 0.59 0.01
N GLU A 169 -0.19 0.51 -0.48
CA GLU A 169 0.96 0.14 0.34
C GLU A 169 1.29 1.24 1.35
N ALA A 170 1.27 2.50 0.92
CA ALA A 170 1.44 3.63 1.83
C ALA A 170 0.35 3.67 2.90
N GLN A 171 -0.91 3.42 2.54
CA GLN A 171 -2.03 3.36 3.48
C GLN A 171 -1.86 2.22 4.49
N TYR A 172 -1.41 1.05 4.04
CA TYR A 172 -1.06 -0.06 4.93
C TYR A 172 0.04 0.35 5.92
N ARG A 173 1.14 0.91 5.45
CA ARG A 173 2.26 1.35 6.30
C ARG A 173 1.85 2.42 7.30
N VAL A 174 1.06 3.40 6.88
CA VAL A 174 0.49 4.42 7.79
C VAL A 174 -0.43 3.78 8.82
N GLY A 175 -1.23 2.78 8.43
CA GLY A 175 -2.03 1.99 9.37
C GLY A 175 -1.18 1.31 10.43
N MET A 176 -0.07 0.69 10.04
CA MET A 176 0.87 0.05 10.97
C MET A 176 1.57 1.05 11.89
N LEU A 177 1.93 2.24 11.38
CA LEU A 177 2.51 3.31 12.20
C LEU A 177 1.56 3.81 13.31
N TYR A 178 0.25 3.68 13.15
CA TYR A 178 -0.73 3.98 14.19
C TYR A 178 -0.89 2.87 15.24
N LEU A 179 -0.34 1.67 15.02
CA LEU A 179 -0.22 0.62 16.04
C LEU A 179 1.14 0.67 16.75
N ASP A 180 2.09 1.40 16.20
CA ASP A 180 3.42 1.56 16.79
C ASP A 180 3.46 2.82 17.67
N LYS A 181 3.87 2.63 18.94
CA LYS A 181 3.99 3.73 19.92
C LYS A 181 5.05 4.75 19.54
N ASP A 182 6.08 4.30 18.85
CA ASP A 182 7.20 5.12 18.38
C ASP A 182 6.93 5.72 17.00
N GLY A 183 5.84 5.28 16.32
CA GLY A 183 5.41 5.77 15.03
C GLY A 183 4.51 7.02 15.11
N LEU A 184 3.23 6.88 14.73
CA LEU A 184 2.22 7.94 14.81
C LEU A 184 1.42 7.92 16.12
N GLY A 185 1.85 7.09 17.08
CA GLY A 185 1.22 6.93 18.40
C GLY A 185 0.15 5.83 18.38
N ASP A 186 -0.06 5.25 19.55
CA ASP A 186 -0.97 4.14 19.80
C ASP A 186 -2.45 4.53 19.58
N ASN A 187 -2.90 4.44 18.34
CA ASN A 187 -4.27 4.76 17.92
C ASN A 187 -4.86 3.69 17.00
N PRO A 188 -5.31 2.56 17.56
CA PRO A 188 -5.85 1.44 16.79
C PRO A 188 -7.10 1.80 15.97
N VAL A 189 -7.84 2.84 16.35
CA VAL A 189 -8.99 3.32 15.56
C VAL A 189 -8.53 3.95 14.24
N GLN A 190 -7.47 4.76 14.27
CA GLN A 190 -6.89 5.32 13.05
C GLN A 190 -6.22 4.22 12.22
N SER A 191 -5.51 3.29 12.87
CA SER A 191 -4.97 2.11 12.21
C SER A 191 -6.04 1.35 11.44
N ALA A 192 -7.16 1.00 12.09
CA ALA A 192 -8.26 0.28 11.45
C ALA A 192 -8.77 0.99 10.19
N ARG A 193 -8.87 2.33 10.20
CA ARG A 193 -9.32 3.11 9.05
C ARG A 193 -8.34 3.03 7.87
N TRP A 194 -7.06 3.19 8.14
CA TRP A 194 -6.03 3.12 7.12
C TRP A 194 -5.88 1.70 6.55
N LEU A 195 -5.86 0.69 7.44
CA LEU A 195 -5.83 -0.71 7.05
C LEU A 195 -7.07 -1.09 6.22
N TYR A 196 -8.26 -0.59 6.57
CA TYR A 196 -9.47 -0.81 5.79
C TYR A 196 -9.35 -0.20 4.38
N SER A 197 -8.84 1.03 4.28
CA SER A 197 -8.63 1.67 2.99
C SER A 197 -7.68 0.88 2.10
N ALA A 198 -6.56 0.38 2.65
CA ALA A 198 -5.62 -0.45 1.93
C ALA A 198 -6.19 -1.84 1.57
N ALA A 199 -6.89 -2.48 2.51
CA ALA A 199 -7.49 -3.80 2.36
C ALA A 199 -8.51 -3.85 1.23
N THR A 200 -9.36 -2.82 1.12
CA THR A 200 -10.35 -2.68 0.04
C THR A 200 -9.74 -2.43 -1.33
N LYS A 201 -8.48 -2.03 -1.40
CA LYS A 201 -7.69 -1.88 -2.63
C LYS A 201 -6.85 -3.11 -2.95
N GLY A 202 -7.04 -4.21 -2.22
CA GLY A 202 -6.36 -5.47 -2.48
C GLY A 202 -5.04 -5.68 -1.73
N ASN A 203 -4.61 -4.73 -0.86
CA ASN A 203 -3.40 -4.95 -0.07
C ASN A 203 -3.60 -6.11 0.92
N VAL A 204 -2.93 -7.22 0.66
CA VAL A 204 -3.11 -8.50 1.37
C VAL A 204 -2.66 -8.41 2.83
N ALA A 205 -1.54 -7.74 3.10
CA ALA A 205 -1.06 -7.54 4.45
C ALA A 205 -2.05 -6.67 5.27
N ALA A 206 -2.61 -5.63 4.66
CA ALA A 206 -3.64 -4.82 5.30
C ALA A 206 -4.91 -5.62 5.60
N GLN A 207 -5.34 -6.52 4.69
CA GLN A 207 -6.47 -7.42 4.93
C GLN A 207 -6.23 -8.30 6.16
N ALA A 208 -5.02 -8.84 6.30
CA ALA A 208 -4.66 -9.70 7.43
C ALA A 208 -4.60 -8.94 8.76
N HIS A 209 -3.90 -7.80 8.79
CA HIS A 209 -3.78 -6.99 10.00
C HIS A 209 -5.11 -6.36 10.44
N LEU A 210 -5.94 -5.93 9.49
CA LEU A 210 -7.30 -5.48 9.78
C LEU A 210 -8.12 -6.62 10.37
N GLY A 211 -8.03 -7.80 9.77
CA GLY A 211 -8.74 -8.98 10.24
C GLY A 211 -8.35 -9.37 11.67
N ASP A 212 -7.07 -9.37 11.99
CA ASP A 212 -6.57 -9.63 13.34
C ASP A 212 -7.03 -8.58 14.35
N LEU A 213 -6.90 -7.30 13.99
CA LEU A 213 -7.35 -6.18 14.83
C LEU A 213 -8.85 -6.23 15.11
N LEU A 214 -9.67 -6.54 14.11
CA LEU A 214 -11.12 -6.65 14.29
C LEU A 214 -11.51 -7.93 15.04
N PHE A 215 -10.79 -9.02 14.86
CA PHE A 215 -11.08 -10.27 15.55
C PHE A 215 -10.85 -10.16 17.04
N ASN A 216 -9.69 -9.67 17.44
CA ASN A 216 -9.27 -9.55 18.84
C ASN A 216 -9.83 -8.29 19.53
N GLY A 217 -10.00 -7.22 18.78
CA GLY A 217 -10.19 -5.89 19.31
C GLY A 217 -8.92 -5.33 19.93
N ASP A 218 -8.92 -4.06 20.27
CA ASP A 218 -7.83 -3.41 20.98
C ASP A 218 -8.39 -2.21 21.77
N GLY A 219 -8.79 -2.42 23.00
CA GLY A 219 -9.28 -1.39 23.95
C GLY A 219 -10.20 -0.31 23.34
N GLN A 220 -9.76 0.34 22.29
CA GLN A 220 -10.50 1.37 21.54
C GLN A 220 -11.27 0.80 20.34
N VAL A 221 -10.83 -0.32 19.78
CA VAL A 221 -11.51 -1.06 18.69
C VAL A 221 -12.26 -2.23 19.30
N LYS A 222 -13.59 -2.18 19.21
CA LYS A 222 -14.42 -3.27 19.71
C LYS A 222 -14.23 -4.53 18.84
N ALA A 223 -14.00 -5.67 19.49
CA ALA A 223 -13.91 -6.95 18.80
C ALA A 223 -15.19 -7.25 17.98
N ASN A 224 -14.98 -7.68 16.75
CA ASN A 224 -15.98 -8.19 15.82
C ASN A 224 -15.45 -9.49 15.17
N PRO A 225 -15.59 -10.64 15.84
CA PRO A 225 -14.97 -11.87 15.35
C PRO A 225 -15.43 -12.35 13.98
N VAL A 226 -16.67 -12.05 13.59
CA VAL A 226 -17.18 -12.42 12.26
C VAL A 226 -16.46 -11.61 11.19
N GLU A 227 -16.43 -10.30 11.34
CA GLU A 227 -15.77 -9.41 10.38
C GLU A 227 -14.25 -9.64 10.34
N GLY A 228 -13.62 -9.83 11.51
CA GLY A 228 -12.20 -10.18 11.60
C GLY A 228 -11.87 -11.45 10.84
N LEU A 229 -12.63 -12.53 11.07
CA LEU A 229 -12.48 -13.79 10.33
C LEU A 229 -12.75 -13.63 8.84
N THR A 230 -13.70 -12.77 8.44
CA THR A 230 -13.97 -12.47 7.03
C THR A 230 -12.72 -11.94 6.34
N TRP A 231 -12.10 -10.92 6.92
CA TRP A 231 -10.88 -10.31 6.37
C TRP A 231 -9.68 -11.26 6.40
N LEU A 232 -9.49 -12.04 7.49
CA LEU A 232 -8.43 -13.06 7.56
C LEU A 232 -8.61 -14.15 6.50
N THR A 233 -9.86 -14.56 6.23
CA THR A 233 -10.17 -15.54 5.18
C THR A 233 -9.84 -15.01 3.80
N VAL A 234 -10.21 -13.75 3.51
CA VAL A 234 -9.87 -13.08 2.24
C VAL A 234 -8.34 -12.96 2.10
N ALA A 235 -7.65 -12.46 3.13
CA ALA A 235 -6.20 -12.34 3.14
C ALA A 235 -5.50 -13.68 2.86
N SER A 236 -5.93 -14.75 3.52
CA SER A 236 -5.37 -16.08 3.32
C SER A 236 -5.54 -16.61 1.89
N ARG A 237 -6.67 -16.32 1.27
CA ARG A 237 -6.91 -16.70 -0.14
C ARG A 237 -6.01 -15.91 -1.10
N ASN A 238 -5.84 -14.62 -0.83
CA ASN A 238 -5.06 -13.71 -1.67
C ASN A 238 -3.54 -13.88 -1.47
N SER A 239 -3.11 -14.46 -0.35
CA SER A 239 -1.69 -14.61 -0.02
C SER A 239 -1.03 -15.87 -0.57
N LEU A 240 -1.76 -16.80 -1.20
CA LEU A 240 -1.27 -18.16 -1.54
C LEU A 240 0.02 -18.19 -2.38
N GLN A 241 0.31 -17.14 -3.12
CA GLN A 241 1.51 -17.03 -3.95
C GLN A 241 2.47 -15.94 -3.46
N THR A 242 2.27 -15.43 -2.26
CA THR A 242 3.09 -14.37 -1.67
C THR A 242 4.00 -14.92 -0.57
N THR A 243 5.01 -14.15 -0.20
CA THR A 243 5.87 -14.45 0.96
C THR A 243 5.12 -14.39 2.29
N ASP A 244 3.95 -13.76 2.30
CA ASP A 244 3.13 -13.55 3.49
C ASP A 244 2.21 -14.72 3.83
N ALA A 245 2.09 -15.72 2.95
CA ALA A 245 1.16 -16.84 3.11
C ALA A 245 1.30 -17.56 4.46
N GLY A 246 2.52 -17.71 4.96
CA GLY A 246 2.78 -18.42 6.22
C GLY A 246 2.16 -17.74 7.43
N TRP A 247 2.54 -16.49 7.70
CA TRP A 247 2.06 -15.79 8.88
C TRP A 247 0.57 -15.45 8.81
N ILE A 248 0.03 -15.22 7.60
CA ILE A 248 -1.42 -14.99 7.40
C ILE A 248 -2.21 -16.27 7.70
N ALA A 249 -1.71 -17.42 7.26
CA ALA A 249 -2.33 -18.70 7.59
C ALA A 249 -2.32 -18.97 9.09
N ASP A 250 -1.24 -18.62 9.79
CA ASP A 250 -1.13 -18.76 11.23
C ASP A 250 -2.17 -17.90 11.97
N LEU A 251 -2.35 -16.63 11.56
CA LEU A 251 -3.39 -15.76 12.11
C LEU A 251 -4.80 -16.33 11.89
N LEU A 252 -5.10 -16.77 10.67
CA LEU A 252 -6.41 -17.35 10.36
C LEU A 252 -6.64 -18.61 11.19
N ASN A 253 -5.66 -19.51 11.28
CA ASN A 253 -5.79 -20.75 12.05
C ASN A 253 -5.99 -20.47 13.55
N ALA A 254 -5.26 -19.51 14.12
CA ALA A 254 -5.44 -19.08 15.50
C ALA A 254 -6.87 -18.57 15.75
N ALA A 255 -7.35 -17.66 14.90
CA ALA A 255 -8.71 -17.11 15.00
C ALA A 255 -9.78 -18.20 14.81
N MET A 256 -9.62 -19.08 13.82
CA MET A 256 -10.54 -20.20 13.57
C MET A 256 -10.59 -21.18 14.76
N SER A 257 -9.49 -21.38 15.47
CA SER A 257 -9.44 -22.34 16.60
C SER A 257 -10.36 -21.95 17.74
N VAL A 258 -10.56 -20.64 17.97
CA VAL A 258 -11.35 -20.11 19.12
C VAL A 258 -12.73 -19.58 18.72
N ALA A 259 -12.99 -19.37 17.43
CA ALA A 259 -14.27 -18.88 16.95
C ALA A 259 -15.38 -19.93 17.06
N SER A 260 -16.61 -19.49 17.30
CA SER A 260 -17.78 -20.37 17.30
C SER A 260 -18.08 -20.93 15.88
N PRO A 261 -18.72 -22.10 15.77
CA PRO A 261 -19.10 -22.66 14.47
C PRO A 261 -19.94 -21.70 13.62
N ASP A 262 -20.86 -20.97 14.26
CA ASP A 262 -21.71 -19.99 13.58
C ASP A 262 -20.90 -18.78 13.05
N ALA A 263 -19.96 -18.28 13.85
CA ALA A 263 -19.07 -17.21 13.42
C ALA A 263 -18.20 -17.61 12.22
N ARG A 264 -17.66 -18.84 12.26
CA ARG A 264 -16.86 -19.38 11.13
C ARG A 264 -17.69 -19.45 9.85
N LYS A 265 -18.92 -19.99 9.95
CA LYS A 265 -19.81 -20.08 8.79
C LYS A 265 -20.15 -18.72 8.23
N GLN A 266 -20.59 -17.77 9.08
CA GLN A 266 -20.95 -16.41 8.67
C GLN A 266 -19.75 -15.70 8.02
N ALA A 267 -18.55 -15.83 8.61
CA ALA A 267 -17.34 -15.22 8.06
C ALA A 267 -16.98 -15.79 6.68
N THR A 268 -17.13 -17.10 6.48
CA THR A 268 -16.88 -17.73 5.17
C THR A 268 -17.87 -17.24 4.12
N ASP A 269 -19.17 -17.20 4.44
CA ASP A 269 -20.22 -16.71 3.54
C ASP A 269 -19.97 -15.21 3.16
N GLN A 270 -19.53 -14.39 4.14
CA GLN A 270 -19.20 -12.99 3.90
C GLN A 270 -17.90 -12.85 3.09
N ALA A 271 -16.90 -13.69 3.32
CA ALA A 271 -15.65 -13.66 2.57
C ALA A 271 -15.87 -13.98 1.08
N ASP A 272 -16.79 -14.91 0.77
CA ASP A 272 -17.15 -15.23 -0.62
C ASP A 272 -17.77 -14.01 -1.33
N SER A 273 -18.66 -13.29 -0.63
CA SER A 273 -19.25 -12.05 -1.15
C SER A 273 -18.24 -10.93 -1.30
N LEU A 274 -17.39 -10.73 -0.28
CA LEU A 274 -16.38 -9.67 -0.27
C LEU A 274 -15.34 -9.90 -1.37
N GLN A 275 -14.85 -11.14 -1.52
CA GLN A 275 -13.85 -11.50 -2.54
C GLN A 275 -14.30 -11.14 -3.96
N SER A 276 -15.59 -11.28 -4.25
CA SER A 276 -16.14 -10.95 -5.58
C SER A 276 -16.22 -9.45 -5.85
N SER A 277 -16.12 -8.60 -4.82
CA SER A 277 -16.20 -7.14 -4.92
C SER A 277 -14.83 -6.44 -4.84
N LEU A 278 -13.79 -7.18 -4.42
CA LEU A 278 -12.44 -6.64 -4.34
C LEU A 278 -11.72 -6.72 -5.69
N PRO A 279 -10.77 -5.82 -5.96
CA PRO A 279 -9.86 -5.99 -7.08
C PRO A 279 -9.09 -7.31 -6.91
N THR A 280 -8.82 -7.97 -8.03
CA THR A 280 -7.93 -9.14 -8.04
C THR A 280 -6.52 -8.69 -7.66
N PRO A 281 -5.85 -9.38 -6.73
CA PRO A 281 -4.49 -9.04 -6.31
C PRO A 281 -3.48 -9.20 -7.45
#